data_973d27fc370a1fa0bd32fdb094f4333d
#
_entry.id   973d27fc370a1fa0bd32fdb094f4333d
#
_cell.length_a   1.000
_cell.length_b   1.000
_cell.length_c   1.000
_cell.angle_alpha   90.00
_cell.angle_beta   90.00
_cell.angle_gamma   90.00
#
_symmetry.space_group_name_H-M   'P 1'
#
loop_
_entity.id
_entity.type
_entity.pdbx_description
1 polymer ?
#
loop_
_entity_poly.entity_id
_entity_poly.type
_entity_poly.pdbx_seq_one_letter_code
_entity_poly.pdbx_strand_id
1 'polypeptide(L)'
;MQLDEFLDSIRKLVELYEQGESANVIGPKLGYDYRFVGYVIRYLGLARNRGYYWKGVKNPNWRTPNLDMSPNLAYILGVLYGDGCVDNRNSIRLSVRSRPFAESFAKALTEINLLCSVRDEIRSSRAKWGAGKMFYQVTVMSKKFADWFKILTFTQIETQLNSHELMNQFIRGMYESEGTLSFIRRTWYQIIIVNTNYSLMVLIKTLLEKLGYGYIGVRSIPRTGKRTIHRLYFAQRAQIDRFMHEVSPVIKRI
;
A
#
# COMPACT_ATOMS: atom_id res chain seq x y z
N MET A 1 -34.45 14.66 34.43
CA MET A 1 -33.19 15.39 34.33
C MET A 1 -33.54 16.85 34.18
N GLN A 2 -33.16 17.66 35.13
CA GLN A 2 -33.42 19.12 35.10
C GLN A 2 -32.47 19.75 34.06
N LEU A 3 -32.86 20.88 33.47
CA LEU A 3 -32.10 21.51 32.39
C LEU A 3 -30.66 21.85 32.82
N ASP A 4 -30.49 22.28 34.07
CA ASP A 4 -29.16 22.62 34.61
C ASP A 4 -28.24 21.39 34.72
N GLU A 5 -28.76 20.25 35.17
CA GLU A 5 -28.00 19.01 35.21
C GLU A 5 -27.57 18.54 33.82
N PHE A 6 -28.43 18.75 32.82
CA PHE A 6 -28.09 18.47 31.43
C PHE A 6 -26.99 19.38 30.89
N LEU A 7 -27.09 20.69 31.15
CA LEU A 7 -26.08 21.65 30.72
C LEU A 7 -24.72 21.39 31.35
N ASP A 8 -24.68 21.03 32.63
CA ASP A 8 -23.43 20.66 33.31
C ASP A 8 -22.83 19.34 32.76
N SER A 9 -23.67 18.40 32.39
CA SER A 9 -23.21 17.19 31.72
C SER A 9 -22.60 17.48 30.35
N ILE A 10 -23.17 18.42 29.58
CA ILE A 10 -22.62 18.87 28.29
C ILE A 10 -21.29 19.60 28.47
N ARG A 11 -21.16 20.49 29.48
CA ARG A 11 -19.88 21.13 29.80
C ARG A 11 -18.80 20.13 30.12
N LYS A 12 -19.09 19.17 30.97
CA LYS A 12 -18.18 18.10 31.35
C LYS A 12 -17.79 17.20 30.17
N LEU A 13 -18.72 16.96 29.24
CA LEU A 13 -18.46 16.26 27.99
C LEU A 13 -17.45 17.02 27.11
N VAL A 14 -17.65 18.35 26.99
CA VAL A 14 -16.73 19.22 26.21
C VAL A 14 -15.34 19.21 26.84
N GLU A 15 -15.22 19.40 28.14
CA GLU A 15 -13.93 19.38 28.86
C GLU A 15 -13.18 18.06 28.66
N LEU A 16 -13.84 16.92 28.85
CA LEU A 16 -13.23 15.60 28.63
C LEU A 16 -12.80 15.42 27.17
N TYR A 17 -13.61 15.92 26.24
CA TYR A 17 -13.27 15.85 24.82
C TYR A 17 -12.07 16.73 24.47
N GLU A 18 -11.96 17.94 25.03
CA GLU A 18 -10.81 18.84 24.87
C GLU A 18 -9.54 18.27 25.50
N GLN A 19 -9.68 17.52 26.60
CA GLN A 19 -8.59 16.74 27.20
C GLN A 19 -8.14 15.54 26.34
N GLY A 20 -8.82 15.29 25.22
CA GLY A 20 -8.45 14.26 24.25
C GLY A 20 -9.17 12.92 24.41
N GLU A 21 -10.14 12.81 25.31
CA GLU A 21 -10.91 11.58 25.47
C GLU A 21 -11.82 11.32 24.25
N SER A 22 -12.03 10.05 23.93
CA SER A 22 -12.92 9.63 22.82
C SER A 22 -14.36 9.52 23.29
N ALA A 23 -15.33 9.65 22.37
CA ALA A 23 -16.74 9.47 22.66
C ALA A 23 -17.06 8.12 23.35
N ASN A 24 -16.31 7.07 23.00
CA ASN A 24 -16.45 5.73 23.59
C ASN A 24 -16.01 5.67 25.06
N VAL A 25 -15.15 6.60 25.50
CA VAL A 25 -14.69 6.71 26.89
C VAL A 25 -15.57 7.68 27.66
N ILE A 26 -15.93 8.82 27.04
CA ILE A 26 -16.76 9.85 27.65
C ILE A 26 -18.18 9.34 27.95
N GLY A 27 -18.77 8.60 27.00
CA GLY A 27 -20.13 8.08 27.13
C GLY A 27 -20.34 7.31 28.45
N PRO A 28 -19.62 6.21 28.69
CA PRO A 28 -19.75 5.45 29.95
C PRO A 28 -19.44 6.29 31.20
N LYS A 29 -18.49 7.23 31.16
CA LYS A 29 -18.15 8.09 32.30
C LYS A 29 -19.29 9.02 32.71
N LEU A 30 -20.09 9.46 31.75
CA LEU A 30 -21.19 10.42 31.97
C LEU A 30 -22.56 9.75 31.91
N GLY A 31 -22.63 8.42 31.76
CA GLY A 31 -23.88 7.66 31.68
C GLY A 31 -24.63 7.82 30.35
N TYR A 32 -23.93 8.21 29.27
CA TYR A 32 -24.50 8.37 27.93
C TYR A 32 -24.01 7.31 26.94
N ASP A 33 -24.85 7.03 25.92
CA ASP A 33 -24.42 6.28 24.76
C ASP A 33 -23.34 7.06 23.98
N TYR A 34 -22.31 6.38 23.52
CA TYR A 34 -21.21 7.00 22.77
C TYR A 34 -21.66 7.69 21.46
N ARG A 35 -22.79 7.23 20.88
CA ARG A 35 -23.37 7.84 19.67
C ARG A 35 -23.98 9.19 20.00
N PHE A 36 -24.60 9.32 21.15
CA PHE A 36 -25.11 10.59 21.67
C PHE A 36 -23.96 11.57 21.89
N VAL A 37 -22.90 11.15 22.56
CA VAL A 37 -21.68 11.97 22.72
C VAL A 37 -21.13 12.40 21.37
N GLY A 38 -21.03 11.50 20.43
CA GLY A 38 -20.57 11.80 19.06
C GLY A 38 -21.49 12.75 18.28
N TYR A 39 -22.79 12.74 18.55
CA TYR A 39 -23.75 13.67 18.00
C TYR A 39 -23.56 15.07 18.58
N VAL A 40 -23.48 15.19 19.91
CA VAL A 40 -23.26 16.47 20.60
C VAL A 40 -21.97 17.14 20.15
N ILE A 41 -20.87 16.40 20.09
CA ILE A 41 -19.56 16.89 19.61
C ILE A 41 -19.68 17.49 18.20
N ARG A 42 -20.40 16.82 17.31
CA ARG A 42 -20.63 17.33 15.93
C ARG A 42 -21.53 18.54 15.91
N TYR A 43 -22.59 18.54 16.68
CA TYR A 43 -23.56 19.63 16.76
C TYR A 43 -22.92 20.92 17.28
N LEU A 44 -22.01 20.80 18.26
CA LEU A 44 -21.25 21.93 18.81
C LEU A 44 -20.08 22.37 17.90
N GLY A 45 -19.91 21.77 16.73
CA GLY A 45 -18.81 22.10 15.84
C GLY A 45 -17.42 21.69 16.37
N LEU A 46 -17.38 20.95 17.48
CA LEU A 46 -16.15 20.48 18.13
C LEU A 46 -15.57 19.24 17.46
N ALA A 47 -16.29 18.66 16.48
CA ALA A 47 -15.82 17.51 15.74
C ALA A 47 -14.46 17.83 15.11
N ARG A 48 -13.41 17.39 15.78
CA ARG A 48 -12.06 17.46 15.22
C ARG A 48 -12.10 16.75 13.88
N ASN A 49 -11.71 17.42 12.82
CA ASN A 49 -11.38 16.74 11.58
C ASN A 49 -10.58 15.50 11.98
N ARG A 50 -11.05 14.31 11.62
CA ARG A 50 -10.58 13.02 12.15
C ARG A 50 -9.08 12.78 11.93
N GLY A 51 -8.27 13.63 12.60
CA GLY A 51 -6.89 13.35 12.90
C GLY A 51 -6.88 12.90 14.37
N TYR A 52 -6.64 11.65 14.60
CA TYR A 52 -6.60 11.07 15.92
C TYR A 52 -5.56 11.78 16.80
N TYR A 53 -6.01 12.70 17.66
CA TYR A 53 -5.21 13.19 18.78
C TYR A 53 -5.27 12.16 19.90
N TRP A 54 -4.32 11.23 19.91
CA TRP A 54 -4.01 10.48 21.09
C TRP A 54 -3.06 11.30 21.96
N LYS A 55 -3.55 11.75 23.13
CA LYS A 55 -2.78 12.31 24.28
C LYS A 55 -1.42 12.93 23.90
N GLY A 56 -1.42 14.10 23.28
CA GLY A 56 -0.19 14.88 23.05
C GLY A 56 0.82 14.30 22.05
N VAL A 57 0.63 13.06 21.61
CA VAL A 57 1.43 12.48 20.54
C VAL A 57 0.82 12.94 19.21
N LYS A 58 1.50 13.83 18.51
CA LYS A 58 1.17 14.16 17.11
C LYS A 58 1.06 12.81 16.38
N ASN A 59 -0.13 12.53 15.77
CA ASN A 59 -0.31 11.30 15.02
C ASN A 59 0.83 11.20 13.99
N PRO A 60 1.67 10.17 14.03
CA PRO A 60 2.79 10.02 13.10
C PRO A 60 2.34 10.04 11.63
N ASN A 61 1.07 9.69 11.35
CA ASN A 61 0.48 9.74 10.01
C ASN A 61 0.21 11.16 9.48
N TRP A 62 0.46 12.22 10.26
CA TRP A 62 0.38 13.63 9.80
C TRP A 62 1.68 14.11 9.15
N ARG A 63 2.71 13.29 9.16
CA ARG A 63 3.90 13.63 8.41
C ARG A 63 3.54 13.71 6.93
N THR A 64 3.91 14.82 6.33
CA THR A 64 3.80 15.00 4.90
C THR A 64 4.71 13.98 4.21
N PRO A 65 4.18 13.09 3.35
CA PRO A 65 5.03 12.17 2.61
C PRO A 65 5.99 12.96 1.73
N ASN A 66 7.23 12.52 1.66
CA ASN A 66 8.13 12.96 0.61
C ASN A 66 7.72 12.26 -0.70
N LEU A 67 7.31 13.05 -1.70
CA LEU A 67 6.87 12.59 -3.02
C LEU A 67 7.90 12.86 -4.11
N ASP A 68 9.11 13.34 -3.75
CA ASP A 68 10.24 13.40 -4.66
C ASP A 68 10.67 11.98 -5.02
N MET A 69 10.90 11.73 -6.33
CA MET A 69 11.22 10.39 -6.78
C MET A 69 12.53 9.92 -6.14
N SER A 70 12.42 8.83 -5.41
CA SER A 70 13.51 8.18 -4.67
C SER A 70 13.43 6.67 -4.87
N PRO A 71 14.48 5.91 -4.57
CA PRO A 71 14.46 4.45 -4.65
C PRO A 71 13.29 3.82 -3.88
N ASN A 72 13.00 4.34 -2.69
CA ASN A 72 11.87 3.87 -1.86
C ASN A 72 10.52 4.20 -2.49
N LEU A 73 10.34 5.41 -3.05
CA LEU A 73 9.09 5.79 -3.72
C LEU A 73 8.89 4.99 -5.02
N ALA A 74 9.95 4.76 -5.80
CA ALA A 74 9.92 3.91 -6.99
C ALA A 74 9.49 2.47 -6.64
N TYR A 75 10.05 1.89 -5.58
CA TYR A 75 9.66 0.58 -5.07
C TYR A 75 8.17 0.54 -4.65
N ILE A 76 7.72 1.54 -3.88
CA ILE A 76 6.32 1.65 -3.46
C ILE A 76 5.39 1.70 -4.67
N LEU A 77 5.71 2.48 -5.70
CA LEU A 77 4.91 2.53 -6.93
C LEU A 77 4.83 1.16 -7.60
N GLY A 78 5.95 0.44 -7.72
CA GLY A 78 5.97 -0.91 -8.25
C GLY A 78 5.04 -1.85 -7.48
N VAL A 79 5.07 -1.81 -6.14
CA VAL A 79 4.18 -2.62 -5.29
C VAL A 79 2.71 -2.22 -5.47
N LEU A 80 2.40 -0.93 -5.53
CA LEU A 80 1.02 -0.44 -5.65
C LEU A 80 0.37 -0.73 -7.01
N TYR A 81 1.17 -0.80 -8.07
CA TYR A 81 0.67 -1.24 -9.38
C TYR A 81 0.54 -2.76 -9.51
N GLY A 82 1.06 -3.52 -8.54
CA GLY A 82 0.88 -4.97 -8.42
C GLY A 82 -0.13 -5.35 -7.33
N ASP A 83 0.33 -5.95 -6.24
CA ASP A 83 -0.49 -6.49 -5.13
C ASP A 83 -1.01 -5.42 -4.16
N GLY A 84 -0.44 -4.23 -4.17
CA GLY A 84 -0.85 -3.12 -3.31
C GLY A 84 -2.10 -2.41 -3.84
N CYS A 85 -2.72 -1.59 -2.99
CA CYS A 85 -3.82 -0.73 -3.39
C CYS A 85 -3.86 0.58 -2.61
N VAL A 86 -4.46 1.60 -3.24
CA VAL A 86 -4.88 2.84 -2.58
C VAL A 86 -6.40 2.92 -2.68
N ASP A 87 -7.08 2.85 -1.55
CA ASP A 87 -8.54 2.82 -1.51
C ASP A 87 -9.18 4.22 -1.50
N ASN A 88 -10.51 4.26 -1.60
CA ASN A 88 -11.29 5.50 -1.59
C ASN A 88 -11.24 6.25 -0.24
N ARG A 89 -10.76 5.61 0.82
CA ARG A 89 -10.55 6.22 2.14
C ARG A 89 -9.13 6.77 2.30
N ASN A 90 -8.36 6.84 1.20
CA ASN A 90 -6.96 7.26 1.17
C ASN A 90 -6.04 6.34 2.00
N SER A 91 -6.41 5.06 2.11
CA SER A 91 -5.61 4.05 2.78
C SER A 91 -4.75 3.33 1.75
N ILE A 92 -3.45 3.32 1.99
CA ILE A 92 -2.43 2.57 1.26
C ILE A 92 -2.34 1.21 1.93
N ARG A 93 -2.51 0.12 1.19
CA ARG A 93 -2.57 -1.23 1.75
C ARG A 93 -1.78 -2.23 0.93
N LEU A 94 -1.19 -3.17 1.65
CA LEU A 94 -0.62 -4.40 1.11
C LEU A 94 -1.03 -5.55 2.04
N SER A 95 -1.49 -6.69 1.50
CA SER A 95 -1.80 -7.90 2.27
C SER A 95 -1.24 -9.11 1.54
N VAL A 96 -0.15 -9.67 2.05
CA VAL A 96 0.64 -10.71 1.38
C VAL A 96 1.01 -11.85 2.33
N ARG A 97 1.42 -12.99 1.79
CA ARG A 97 1.85 -14.16 2.57
C ARG A 97 3.33 -14.13 2.94
N SER A 98 4.10 -13.27 2.32
CA SER A 98 5.53 -13.12 2.58
C SER A 98 5.77 -12.00 3.57
N ARG A 99 6.25 -12.33 4.76
CA ARG A 99 6.63 -11.34 5.78
C ARG A 99 7.77 -10.44 5.32
N PRO A 100 8.87 -10.96 4.72
CA PRO A 100 9.94 -10.11 4.22
C PRO A 100 9.47 -9.09 3.17
N PHE A 101 8.50 -9.44 2.32
CA PHE A 101 7.92 -8.50 1.36
C PHE A 101 7.11 -7.42 2.06
N ALA A 102 6.25 -7.78 3.03
CA ALA A 102 5.49 -6.79 3.81
C ALA A 102 6.42 -5.85 4.59
N GLU A 103 7.50 -6.36 5.18
CA GLU A 103 8.50 -5.57 5.91
C GLU A 103 9.26 -4.61 4.98
N SER A 104 9.65 -5.05 3.78
CA SER A 104 10.28 -4.18 2.78
C SER A 104 9.38 -3.03 2.36
N PHE A 105 8.09 -3.32 2.15
CA PHE A 105 7.10 -2.29 1.80
C PHE A 105 6.86 -1.30 2.96
N ALA A 106 6.73 -1.80 4.19
CA ALA A 106 6.57 -0.96 5.38
C ALA A 106 7.80 -0.07 5.61
N LYS A 107 9.02 -0.60 5.42
CA LYS A 107 10.26 0.17 5.49
C LYS A 107 10.28 1.29 4.45
N ALA A 108 9.99 0.96 3.19
CA ALA A 108 9.96 1.96 2.12
C ALA A 108 8.95 3.09 2.39
N LEU A 109 7.75 2.76 2.90
CA LEU A 109 6.75 3.77 3.32
C LEU A 109 7.28 4.66 4.44
N THR A 110 7.98 4.09 5.43
CA THR A 110 8.57 4.84 6.54
C THR A 110 9.63 5.82 6.05
N GLU A 111 10.47 5.43 5.10
CA GLU A 111 11.51 6.29 4.51
C GLU A 111 10.94 7.50 3.76
N ILE A 112 9.72 7.42 3.25
CA ILE A 112 9.00 8.56 2.67
C ILE A 112 8.09 9.29 3.68
N ASN A 113 8.35 9.15 4.98
CA ASN A 113 7.60 9.74 6.10
C ASN A 113 6.17 9.19 6.31
N LEU A 114 5.84 8.00 5.82
CA LEU A 114 4.59 7.32 6.08
C LEU A 114 4.81 6.18 7.09
N LEU A 115 4.83 6.51 8.38
CA LEU A 115 5.07 5.53 9.43
C LEU A 115 3.97 4.47 9.47
N CYS A 116 4.38 3.22 9.36
CA CYS A 116 3.50 2.06 9.44
C CYS A 116 4.24 0.87 10.05
N SER A 117 3.48 -0.16 10.37
CA SER A 117 4.01 -1.43 10.86
C SER A 117 3.36 -2.60 10.12
N VAL A 118 4.03 -3.73 10.14
CA VAL A 118 3.46 -4.99 9.65
C VAL A 118 2.61 -5.59 10.75
N ARG A 119 1.39 -6.01 10.40
CA ARG A 119 0.46 -6.71 11.29
C ARG A 119 0.22 -8.11 10.77
N ASP A 120 0.23 -9.07 11.67
CA ASP A 120 -0.15 -10.44 11.38
C ASP A 120 -1.67 -10.55 11.33
N GLU A 121 -2.20 -11.18 10.30
CA GLU A 121 -3.64 -11.38 10.09
C GLU A 121 -3.91 -12.83 9.70
N ILE A 122 -4.69 -13.55 10.50
CA ILE A 122 -5.25 -14.83 10.08
C ILE A 122 -6.57 -14.56 9.39
N ARG A 123 -6.69 -14.88 8.11
CA ARG A 123 -7.93 -14.67 7.37
C ARG A 123 -9.04 -15.55 7.92
N SER A 124 -10.21 -14.94 8.09
CA SER A 124 -11.42 -15.66 8.54
C SER A 124 -11.66 -16.93 7.71
N SER A 125 -12.14 -17.98 8.34
CA SER A 125 -12.56 -19.22 7.68
C SER A 125 -13.64 -19.01 6.60
N ARG A 126 -14.37 -17.89 6.66
CA ARG A 126 -15.39 -17.48 5.67
C ARG A 126 -14.80 -16.67 4.49
N ALA A 127 -13.52 -16.37 4.50
CA ALA A 127 -12.90 -15.63 3.40
C ALA A 127 -12.93 -16.45 2.11
N LYS A 128 -13.35 -15.84 1.00
CA LYS A 128 -13.40 -16.48 -0.33
C LYS A 128 -12.02 -16.97 -0.82
N TRP A 129 -10.95 -16.37 -0.29
CA TRP A 129 -9.58 -16.71 -0.65
C TRP A 129 -8.66 -16.66 0.56
N GLY A 130 -7.80 -17.66 0.71
CA GLY A 130 -6.81 -17.71 1.79
C GLY A 130 -7.39 -17.96 3.18
N ALA A 131 -8.59 -18.54 3.30
CA ALA A 131 -9.23 -18.88 4.58
C ALA A 131 -8.27 -19.67 5.49
N GLY A 132 -8.18 -19.28 6.76
CA GLY A 132 -7.31 -19.90 7.76
C GLY A 132 -5.79 -19.71 7.55
N LYS A 133 -5.37 -18.99 6.51
CA LYS A 133 -3.95 -18.75 6.24
C LYS A 133 -3.47 -17.45 6.85
N MET A 134 -2.21 -17.43 7.28
CA MET A 134 -1.52 -16.25 7.77
C MET A 134 -1.21 -15.29 6.62
N PHE A 135 -1.52 -14.01 6.82
CA PHE A 135 -1.15 -12.89 5.98
C PHE A 135 -0.43 -11.83 6.80
N TYR A 136 0.37 -11.04 6.12
CA TYR A 136 1.06 -9.87 6.67
C TYR A 136 0.48 -8.64 6.02
N GLN A 137 -0.12 -7.78 6.85
CA GLN A 137 -0.82 -6.58 6.39
C GLN A 137 -0.02 -5.33 6.74
N VAL A 138 0.17 -4.46 5.75
CA VAL A 138 0.66 -3.10 5.92
C VAL A 138 -0.47 -2.15 5.57
N THR A 139 -0.75 -1.18 6.44
CA THR A 139 -1.80 -0.19 6.20
C THR A 139 -1.36 1.17 6.74
N VAL A 140 -1.42 2.19 5.93
CA VAL A 140 -1.21 3.58 6.33
C VAL A 140 -2.19 4.50 5.60
N MET A 141 -2.63 5.57 6.26
CA MET A 141 -3.54 6.55 5.67
C MET A 141 -2.79 7.83 5.33
N SER A 142 -2.90 8.28 4.09
CA SER A 142 -2.36 9.57 3.65
C SER A 142 -3.18 10.12 2.48
N LYS A 143 -3.96 11.17 2.77
CA LYS A 143 -4.72 11.86 1.72
C LYS A 143 -3.79 12.45 0.66
N LYS A 144 -2.70 13.10 1.08
CA LYS A 144 -1.74 13.73 0.16
C LYS A 144 -1.11 12.71 -0.80
N PHE A 145 -0.68 11.55 -0.29
CA PHE A 145 -0.15 10.47 -1.13
C PHE A 145 -1.24 9.91 -2.07
N ALA A 146 -2.43 9.63 -1.54
CA ALA A 146 -3.52 9.05 -2.32
C ALA A 146 -3.98 9.97 -3.46
N ASP A 147 -4.11 11.27 -3.21
CA ASP A 147 -4.49 12.26 -4.22
C ASP A 147 -3.41 12.35 -5.31
N TRP A 148 -2.13 12.41 -4.93
CA TRP A 148 -1.01 12.40 -5.85
C TRP A 148 -0.96 11.12 -6.68
N PHE A 149 -1.09 9.94 -6.07
CA PHE A 149 -1.04 8.65 -6.77
C PHE A 149 -2.17 8.48 -7.80
N LYS A 150 -3.37 9.00 -7.51
CA LYS A 150 -4.54 8.91 -8.41
C LYS A 150 -4.37 9.67 -9.74
N ILE A 151 -3.58 10.74 -9.73
CA ILE A 151 -3.35 11.57 -10.93
C ILE A 151 -2.07 11.20 -11.68
N LEU A 152 -1.27 10.29 -11.12
CA LEU A 152 0.01 9.90 -11.67
C LEU A 152 -0.19 9.04 -12.93
N THR A 153 0.40 9.48 -14.05
CA THR A 153 0.37 8.75 -15.33
C THR A 153 1.62 7.90 -15.55
N PHE A 154 1.53 6.86 -16.37
CA PHE A 154 2.70 6.03 -16.70
C PHE A 154 3.80 6.82 -17.40
N THR A 155 3.46 7.81 -18.22
CA THR A 155 4.44 8.71 -18.85
C THR A 155 5.21 9.52 -17.81
N GLN A 156 4.52 10.05 -16.79
CA GLN A 156 5.19 10.76 -15.69
C GLN A 156 6.10 9.82 -14.89
N ILE A 157 5.65 8.60 -14.62
CA ILE A 157 6.48 7.59 -13.93
C ILE A 157 7.72 7.29 -14.75
N GLU A 158 7.59 7.01 -16.05
CA GLU A 158 8.71 6.72 -16.94
C GLU A 158 9.74 7.86 -16.97
N THR A 159 9.27 9.12 -17.03
CA THR A 159 10.13 10.30 -17.02
C THR A 159 10.87 10.45 -15.69
N GLN A 160 10.20 10.16 -14.57
CA GLN A 160 10.80 10.30 -13.24
C GLN A 160 11.75 9.15 -12.90
N LEU A 161 11.57 7.97 -13.48
CA LEU A 161 12.49 6.82 -13.33
C LEU A 161 13.71 6.99 -14.25
N ASN A 162 14.52 8.01 -13.97
CA ASN A 162 15.61 8.48 -14.84
C ASN A 162 17.00 7.89 -14.50
N SER A 163 17.10 6.99 -13.53
CA SER A 163 18.33 6.30 -13.17
C SER A 163 18.15 4.78 -13.11
N HIS A 164 19.23 4.03 -13.27
CA HIS A 164 19.21 2.57 -13.15
C HIS A 164 18.68 2.10 -11.79
N GLU A 165 19.04 2.80 -10.71
CA GLU A 165 18.58 2.49 -9.37
C GLU A 165 17.06 2.64 -9.25
N LEU A 166 16.49 3.75 -9.70
CA LEU A 166 15.05 4.00 -9.66
C LEU A 166 14.27 2.97 -10.49
N MET A 167 14.76 2.67 -11.71
CA MET A 167 14.16 1.64 -12.57
C MET A 167 14.19 0.27 -11.90
N ASN A 168 15.33 -0.13 -11.34
CA ASN A 168 15.47 -1.42 -10.63
C ASN A 168 14.54 -1.51 -9.43
N GLN A 169 14.38 -0.46 -8.64
CA GLN A 169 13.48 -0.47 -7.49
C GLN A 169 11.99 -0.55 -7.89
N PHE A 170 11.58 0.16 -8.94
CA PHE A 170 10.23 0.02 -9.49
C PHE A 170 9.97 -1.42 -9.98
N ILE A 171 10.90 -1.96 -10.76
CA ILE A 171 10.82 -3.34 -11.27
C ILE A 171 10.84 -4.35 -10.13
N ARG A 172 11.61 -4.10 -9.05
CA ARG A 172 11.62 -4.92 -7.85
C ARG A 172 10.24 -5.00 -7.21
N GLY A 173 9.58 -3.87 -6.98
CA GLY A 173 8.22 -3.83 -6.43
C GLY A 173 7.23 -4.59 -7.30
N MET A 174 7.30 -4.41 -8.61
CA MET A 174 6.47 -5.16 -9.57
C MET A 174 6.75 -6.66 -9.55
N TYR A 175 8.01 -7.07 -9.53
CA TYR A 175 8.38 -8.48 -9.52
C TYR A 175 8.00 -9.16 -8.20
N GLU A 176 8.18 -8.51 -7.07
CA GLU A 176 7.80 -9.05 -5.77
C GLU A 176 6.28 -9.25 -5.66
N SER A 177 5.50 -8.37 -6.30
CA SER A 177 4.04 -8.50 -6.40
C SER A 177 3.63 -9.57 -7.42
N GLU A 178 3.86 -9.35 -8.68
CA GLU A 178 3.26 -10.06 -9.81
C GLU A 178 4.23 -11.01 -10.53
N GLY A 179 5.50 -10.98 -10.15
CA GLY A 179 6.54 -11.75 -10.81
C GLY A 179 6.61 -13.21 -10.35
N THR A 180 7.18 -14.04 -11.18
CA THR A 180 7.46 -15.44 -10.88
C THR A 180 8.73 -15.88 -11.63
N LEU A 181 9.61 -16.60 -10.95
CA LEU A 181 10.63 -17.39 -11.59
C LEU A 181 10.05 -18.78 -11.90
N SER A 182 9.87 -19.10 -13.17
CA SER A 182 9.22 -20.33 -13.61
C SER A 182 10.20 -21.24 -14.33
N PHE A 183 10.09 -22.55 -14.11
CA PHE A 183 10.79 -23.56 -14.89
C PHE A 183 10.00 -23.85 -16.16
N ILE A 184 10.62 -23.73 -17.33
CA ILE A 184 10.00 -24.14 -18.61
C ILE A 184 10.26 -25.61 -18.86
N ARG A 185 11.46 -26.06 -18.53
CA ARG A 185 11.94 -27.47 -18.55
C ARG A 185 12.93 -27.64 -17.40
N ARG A 186 13.36 -28.85 -17.10
CA ARG A 186 14.27 -29.14 -15.97
C ARG A 186 15.51 -28.24 -15.85
N THR A 187 15.92 -27.55 -16.93
CA THR A 187 17.14 -26.74 -16.99
C THR A 187 16.90 -25.30 -17.44
N TRP A 188 15.66 -24.91 -17.77
CA TRP A 188 15.36 -23.60 -18.34
C TRP A 188 14.46 -22.80 -17.42
N TYR A 189 14.96 -21.65 -16.99
CA TYR A 189 14.23 -20.68 -16.17
C TYR A 189 13.66 -19.57 -17.04
N GLN A 190 12.60 -18.99 -16.56
CA GLN A 190 11.98 -17.81 -17.16
C GLN A 190 11.50 -16.88 -16.07
N ILE A 191 11.82 -15.60 -16.17
CA ILE A 191 11.15 -14.56 -15.40
C ILE A 191 9.86 -14.20 -16.12
N ILE A 192 8.78 -14.15 -15.35
CA ILE A 192 7.44 -13.83 -15.84
C ILE A 192 6.85 -12.77 -14.91
N ILE A 193 6.27 -11.70 -15.48
CA ILE A 193 5.44 -10.74 -14.77
C ILE A 193 4.08 -10.74 -15.47
N VAL A 194 2.98 -10.81 -14.71
CA VAL A 194 1.61 -10.90 -15.26
C VAL A 194 0.74 -9.81 -14.68
N ASN A 195 0.07 -9.04 -15.52
CA ASN A 195 -0.91 -8.05 -15.07
C ASN A 195 -2.04 -7.90 -16.10
N THR A 196 -3.17 -7.30 -15.71
CA THR A 196 -4.29 -7.00 -16.60
C THR A 196 -4.17 -5.65 -17.29
N ASN A 197 -3.18 -4.83 -16.92
CA ASN A 197 -2.94 -3.51 -17.49
C ASN A 197 -1.83 -3.59 -18.56
N TYR A 198 -2.21 -3.46 -19.83
CA TYR A 198 -1.27 -3.53 -20.94
C TYR A 198 -0.23 -2.39 -20.92
N SER A 199 -0.69 -1.17 -20.63
CA SER A 199 0.21 0.01 -20.60
C SER A 199 1.29 -0.13 -19.51
N LEU A 200 0.95 -0.74 -18.38
CA LEU A 200 1.92 -1.08 -17.33
C LEU A 200 2.95 -2.10 -17.83
N MET A 201 2.52 -3.12 -18.59
CA MET A 201 3.45 -4.11 -19.17
C MET A 201 4.39 -3.47 -20.19
N VAL A 202 3.90 -2.52 -20.99
CA VAL A 202 4.72 -1.74 -21.93
C VAL A 202 5.74 -0.91 -21.14
N LEU A 203 5.32 -0.19 -20.09
CA LEU A 203 6.25 0.57 -19.24
C LEU A 203 7.36 -0.34 -18.69
N ILE A 204 7.02 -1.48 -18.08
CA ILE A 204 8.02 -2.40 -17.52
C ILE A 204 8.98 -2.89 -18.60
N LYS A 205 8.48 -3.23 -19.79
CA LYS A 205 9.31 -3.60 -20.93
C LYS A 205 10.29 -2.50 -21.28
N THR A 206 9.80 -1.26 -21.45
CA THR A 206 10.65 -0.10 -21.77
C THR A 206 11.73 0.13 -20.70
N LEU A 207 11.39 0.01 -19.42
CA LEU A 207 12.37 0.15 -18.33
C LEU A 207 13.45 -0.93 -18.38
N LEU A 208 13.06 -2.19 -18.61
CA LEU A 208 14.00 -3.30 -18.76
C LEU A 208 14.90 -3.11 -19.99
N GLU A 209 14.35 -2.63 -21.11
CA GLU A 209 15.15 -2.33 -22.30
C GLU A 209 16.15 -1.18 -22.05
N LYS A 210 15.76 -0.12 -21.34
CA LYS A 210 16.67 0.95 -20.91
C LYS A 210 17.77 0.46 -19.97
N LEU A 211 17.49 -0.58 -19.16
CA LEU A 211 18.49 -1.25 -18.34
C LEU A 211 19.36 -2.23 -19.13
N GLY A 212 19.16 -2.37 -20.45
CA GLY A 212 19.95 -3.25 -21.32
C GLY A 212 19.55 -4.72 -21.28
N TYR A 213 18.32 -5.04 -20.81
CA TYR A 213 17.77 -6.39 -20.99
C TYR A 213 17.23 -6.53 -22.42
N GLY A 214 17.53 -7.64 -23.07
CA GLY A 214 17.05 -7.95 -24.42
C GLY A 214 16.07 -9.11 -24.46
N TYR A 215 15.51 -9.38 -25.65
CA TYR A 215 14.60 -10.50 -25.90
C TYR A 215 13.40 -10.57 -24.94
N ILE A 216 12.84 -9.40 -24.58
CA ILE A 216 11.70 -9.29 -23.70
C ILE A 216 10.41 -9.43 -24.52
N GLY A 217 9.67 -10.50 -24.28
CA GLY A 217 8.37 -10.73 -24.91
C GLY A 217 7.22 -10.16 -24.06
N VAL A 218 6.22 -9.58 -24.73
CA VAL A 218 4.92 -9.26 -24.11
C VAL A 218 3.84 -9.97 -24.92
N ARG A 219 3.05 -10.83 -24.26
CA ARG A 219 1.95 -11.58 -24.88
C ARG A 219 0.66 -11.31 -24.15
N SER A 220 -0.39 -10.99 -24.91
CA SER A 220 -1.76 -10.90 -24.41
C SER A 220 -2.45 -12.25 -24.50
N ILE A 221 -3.10 -12.65 -23.41
CA ILE A 221 -3.79 -13.96 -23.30
C ILE A 221 -5.25 -13.64 -22.96
N PRO A 222 -6.17 -13.75 -23.93
CA PRO A 222 -7.60 -13.63 -23.71
C PRO A 222 -8.08 -14.71 -22.72
N ARG A 223 -9.08 -14.37 -21.89
CA ARG A 223 -9.68 -15.29 -20.93
C ARG A 223 -11.21 -15.19 -21.02
N THR A 224 -11.87 -16.31 -21.25
CA THR A 224 -13.35 -16.35 -21.34
C THR A 224 -13.99 -15.84 -20.04
N GLY A 225 -14.87 -14.85 -20.14
CA GLY A 225 -15.57 -14.25 -19.00
C GLY A 225 -14.70 -13.48 -18.00
N LYS A 226 -13.40 -13.21 -18.32
CA LYS A 226 -12.47 -12.48 -17.46
C LYS A 226 -11.68 -11.47 -18.28
N ARG A 227 -11.02 -10.52 -17.58
CA ARG A 227 -10.12 -9.57 -18.23
C ARG A 227 -8.94 -10.31 -18.87
N THR A 228 -8.54 -9.84 -20.07
CA THR A 228 -7.28 -10.26 -20.71
C THR A 228 -6.11 -10.06 -19.75
N ILE A 229 -5.22 -11.03 -19.67
CA ILE A 229 -3.96 -10.89 -18.96
C ILE A 229 -2.84 -10.64 -19.94
N HIS A 230 -1.88 -9.83 -19.54
CA HIS A 230 -0.67 -9.53 -20.30
C HIS A 230 0.51 -10.13 -19.56
N ARG A 231 1.31 -10.92 -20.27
CA ARG A 231 2.46 -11.63 -19.72
C ARG A 231 3.72 -11.06 -20.35
N LEU A 232 4.56 -10.46 -19.53
CA LEU A 232 5.93 -10.10 -19.88
C LEU A 232 6.86 -11.23 -19.46
N TYR A 233 7.83 -11.57 -20.30
CA TYR A 233 8.75 -12.67 -20.02
C TYR A 233 10.10 -12.52 -20.73
N PHE A 234 11.15 -13.07 -20.13
CA PHE A 234 12.45 -13.30 -20.73
C PHE A 234 13.11 -14.55 -20.10
N ALA A 235 13.97 -15.25 -20.87
CA ALA A 235 14.43 -16.60 -20.52
C ALA A 235 15.95 -16.81 -20.66
N GLN A 236 16.73 -15.80 -21.08
CA GLN A 236 18.17 -15.95 -21.18
C GLN A 236 18.80 -16.04 -19.79
N ARG A 237 19.54 -17.12 -19.50
CA ARG A 237 20.12 -17.39 -18.18
C ARG A 237 20.96 -16.22 -17.65
N ALA A 238 21.87 -15.69 -18.45
CA ALA A 238 22.72 -14.57 -18.05
C ALA A 238 21.91 -13.33 -17.66
N GLN A 239 20.77 -13.06 -18.35
CA GLN A 239 19.88 -11.97 -17.99
C GLN A 239 19.08 -12.25 -16.73
N ILE A 240 18.68 -13.50 -16.49
CA ILE A 240 18.00 -13.90 -15.25
C ILE A 240 18.95 -13.74 -14.06
N ASP A 241 20.17 -14.25 -14.16
CA ASP A 241 21.20 -14.13 -13.12
C ASP A 241 21.49 -12.66 -12.81
N ARG A 242 21.66 -11.84 -13.85
CA ARG A 242 21.80 -10.39 -13.74
C ARG A 242 20.60 -9.73 -13.08
N PHE A 243 19.38 -10.09 -13.47
CA PHE A 243 18.14 -9.57 -12.88
C PHE A 243 18.05 -9.89 -11.38
N MET A 244 18.33 -11.13 -11.01
CA MET A 244 18.29 -11.54 -9.60
C MET A 244 19.34 -10.81 -8.76
N HIS A 245 20.46 -10.45 -9.36
CA HIS A 245 21.52 -9.68 -8.70
C HIS A 245 21.17 -8.18 -8.60
N GLU A 246 20.80 -7.53 -9.71
CA GLU A 246 20.58 -6.07 -9.77
C GLU A 246 19.25 -5.65 -9.14
N VAL A 247 18.17 -6.36 -9.43
CA VAL A 247 16.84 -6.10 -8.85
C VAL A 247 16.77 -6.59 -7.39
N SER A 248 17.52 -7.64 -7.07
CA SER A 248 17.67 -8.20 -5.72
C SER A 248 16.36 -8.33 -4.93
N PRO A 249 15.36 -9.07 -5.45
CA PRO A 249 14.08 -9.22 -4.78
C PRO A 249 14.23 -9.99 -3.44
N VAL A 250 13.45 -9.62 -2.42
CA VAL A 250 13.49 -10.31 -1.12
C VAL A 250 12.76 -11.64 -1.14
N ILE A 251 11.90 -11.83 -2.14
CA ILE A 251 11.13 -13.07 -2.35
C ILE A 251 11.32 -13.57 -3.79
N LYS A 252 10.82 -14.78 -4.06
CA LYS A 252 10.85 -15.41 -5.40
C LYS A 252 12.27 -15.58 -5.95
N ARG A 253 13.22 -15.79 -5.04
CA ARG A 253 14.59 -16.22 -5.37
C ARG A 253 14.61 -17.71 -5.69
N ILE A 254 15.61 -18.13 -6.44
CA ILE A 254 15.85 -19.56 -6.71
C ILE A 254 16.27 -20.27 -5.43
#